data_783a76306db800815a3b907c42a6e07a
#
_entry.id   783a76306db800815a3b907c42a6e07a
#
_cell.length_a   1.000
_cell.length_b   1.000
_cell.length_c   1.000
_cell.angle_alpha   90.00
_cell.angle_beta   90.00
_cell.angle_gamma   90.00
#
_symmetry.space_group_name_H-M   'P 1'
#
loop_
_entity.id
_entity.type
_entity.pdbx_description
1 polymer ?
#
loop_
_entity_poly.entity_id
_entity_poly.type
_entity_poly.pdbx_seq_one_letter_code
_entity_poly.pdbx_strand_id
1 'polypeptide(L)'
;MIVKPDKMIRVVLDTNVLVASVFYRSPFYWLWESFLQKEYELCVTSDILNEYAEVIERRFSINVAESALEQILSSPNIIQSTRYFEWNVIEKDPYDNKFFDCAVAANADFIVSEDKHFNILNRVTFPSVSAIRMEEFKQILQKNKKV
;
A
#
# COMPACT_ATOMS: atom_id res chain seq x y z
N MET A 1 7.67 2.39 -17.27
CA MET A 1 8.43 1.95 -16.10
C MET A 1 8.79 0.49 -16.23
N ILE A 2 10.03 0.14 -15.94
CA ILE A 2 10.51 -1.22 -16.03
C ILE A 2 10.54 -1.83 -14.63
N VAL A 3 9.74 -2.88 -14.41
CA VAL A 3 9.81 -3.67 -13.20
C VAL A 3 10.63 -4.92 -13.53
N LYS A 4 11.67 -5.17 -12.75
CA LYS A 4 12.52 -6.34 -12.99
C LYS A 4 11.73 -7.61 -12.70
N PRO A 5 11.70 -8.60 -13.65
CA PRO A 5 10.88 -9.80 -13.48
C PRO A 5 11.29 -10.66 -12.29
N ASP A 6 12.54 -10.60 -11.87
CA ASP A 6 13.09 -11.40 -10.77
C ASP A 6 12.95 -10.72 -9.42
N LYS A 7 12.37 -9.53 -9.38
CA LYS A 7 12.21 -8.76 -8.14
C LYS A 7 10.74 -8.52 -7.84
N MET A 8 10.34 -8.84 -6.61
CA MET A 8 8.97 -8.61 -6.16
C MET A 8 8.68 -7.12 -6.10
N ILE A 9 7.52 -6.74 -6.62
CA ILE A 9 7.06 -5.35 -6.57
C ILE A 9 6.79 -4.95 -5.12
N ARG A 10 7.18 -3.74 -4.76
CA ARG A 10 7.06 -3.21 -3.42
C ARG A 10 6.16 -1.99 -3.45
N VAL A 11 5.08 -2.01 -2.66
CA VAL A 11 4.07 -0.94 -2.69
C VAL A 11 3.67 -0.52 -1.28
N VAL A 12 3.16 0.71 -1.19
CA VAL A 12 2.41 1.20 -0.03
C VAL A 12 0.95 1.28 -0.47
N LEU A 13 0.04 0.74 0.34
CA LEU A 13 -1.39 0.84 0.07
C LEU A 13 -2.00 1.94 0.93
N ASP A 14 -2.66 2.90 0.29
CA ASP A 14 -3.50 3.87 0.98
C ASP A 14 -4.55 3.12 1.81
N THR A 15 -4.92 3.66 2.97
CA THR A 15 -5.82 3.01 3.90
C THR A 15 -7.12 2.58 3.24
N ASN A 16 -7.74 3.46 2.46
CA ASN A 16 -9.02 3.13 1.81
C ASN A 16 -8.88 1.98 0.81
N VAL A 17 -7.74 1.89 0.13
CA VAL A 17 -7.46 0.80 -0.80
C VAL A 17 -7.33 -0.52 -0.04
N LEU A 18 -6.55 -0.55 1.03
CA LEU A 18 -6.41 -1.77 1.83
C LEU A 18 -7.74 -2.21 2.43
N VAL A 19 -8.46 -1.28 3.05
CA VAL A 19 -9.73 -1.58 3.72
C VAL A 19 -10.76 -2.10 2.73
N ALA A 20 -10.79 -1.56 1.51
CA ALA A 20 -11.69 -2.06 0.46
C ALA A 20 -11.37 -3.49 0.02
N SER A 21 -10.16 -3.96 0.26
CA SER A 21 -9.69 -5.25 -0.23
C SER A 21 -9.86 -6.41 0.75
N VAL A 22 -10.05 -6.15 2.05
CA VAL A 22 -10.00 -7.23 3.05
C VAL A 22 -11.27 -8.08 3.12
N PHE A 23 -12.36 -7.60 2.57
CA PHE A 23 -13.64 -8.32 2.60
C PHE A 23 -13.78 -9.20 1.36
N TYR A 24 -14.03 -10.49 1.58
CA TYR A 24 -14.01 -11.47 0.47
C TYR A 24 -15.05 -11.22 -0.62
N ARG A 25 -16.13 -10.50 -0.33
CA ARG A 25 -17.15 -10.14 -1.33
C ARG A 25 -16.85 -8.83 -2.04
N SER A 26 -15.77 -8.14 -1.68
CA SER A 26 -15.41 -6.89 -2.34
C SER A 26 -14.90 -7.19 -3.76
N PRO A 27 -15.22 -6.33 -4.74
CA PRO A 27 -14.61 -6.46 -6.07
C PRO A 27 -13.10 -6.23 -6.06
N PHE A 28 -12.55 -5.76 -4.95
CA PHE A 28 -11.11 -5.50 -4.79
C PHE A 28 -10.42 -6.57 -3.95
N TYR A 29 -11.10 -7.67 -3.65
CA TYR A 29 -10.52 -8.74 -2.83
C TYR A 29 -9.26 -9.35 -3.45
N TRP A 30 -9.11 -9.27 -4.78
CA TRP A 30 -7.93 -9.74 -5.48
C TRP A 30 -6.64 -9.10 -4.91
N LEU A 31 -6.73 -7.86 -4.45
CA LEU A 31 -5.58 -7.15 -3.89
C LEU A 31 -5.11 -7.78 -2.59
N TRP A 32 -6.04 -8.11 -1.70
CA TRP A 32 -5.75 -8.79 -0.45
C TRP A 32 -5.26 -10.21 -0.69
N GLU A 33 -5.93 -10.93 -1.58
CA GLU A 33 -5.57 -12.30 -1.94
C GLU A 33 -4.17 -12.35 -2.54
N SER A 34 -3.83 -11.41 -3.42
CA SER A 34 -2.49 -11.31 -4.00
C SER A 34 -1.43 -11.08 -2.94
N PHE A 35 -1.74 -10.29 -1.92
CA PHE A 35 -0.82 -10.11 -0.78
C PHE A 35 -0.63 -11.42 -0.02
N LEU A 36 -1.72 -12.12 0.29
CA LEU A 36 -1.64 -13.39 1.01
C LEU A 36 -0.87 -14.46 0.22
N GLN A 37 -0.94 -14.40 -1.10
CA GLN A 37 -0.20 -15.30 -1.98
C GLN A 37 1.23 -14.82 -2.25
N LYS A 38 1.65 -13.77 -1.59
CA LYS A 38 3.02 -13.23 -1.66
C LYS A 38 3.40 -12.75 -3.07
N GLU A 39 2.46 -12.13 -3.75
CA GLU A 39 2.69 -11.63 -5.11
C GLU A 39 3.30 -10.23 -5.13
N TYR A 40 3.31 -9.54 -4.00
CA TYR A 40 3.98 -8.26 -3.84
C TYR A 40 4.37 -8.06 -2.39
N GLU A 41 5.25 -7.10 -2.15
CA GLU A 41 5.65 -6.70 -0.81
C GLU A 41 4.87 -5.48 -0.37
N LEU A 42 4.30 -5.53 0.83
CA LEU A 42 3.55 -4.42 1.41
C LEU A 42 4.41 -3.67 2.41
N CYS A 43 4.62 -2.37 2.16
CA CYS A 43 5.39 -1.50 3.04
C CYS A 43 4.46 -0.82 4.03
N VAL A 44 4.83 -0.85 5.30
CA VAL A 44 4.04 -0.26 6.39
C VAL A 44 4.93 0.40 7.42
N THR A 45 4.32 1.31 8.19
CA THR A 45 4.87 1.84 9.43
C THR A 45 3.86 1.58 10.53
N SER A 46 4.24 1.84 11.79
CA SER A 46 3.30 1.72 12.90
C SER A 46 2.08 2.63 12.72
N ASP A 47 2.30 3.84 12.22
CA ASP A 47 1.20 4.79 11.98
C ASP A 47 0.22 4.26 10.94
N ILE A 48 0.73 3.69 9.86
CA ILE A 48 -0.10 3.12 8.80
C ILE A 48 -0.88 1.92 9.33
N LEU A 49 -0.22 1.03 10.06
CA LEU A 49 -0.88 -0.15 10.64
C LEU A 49 -1.99 0.25 11.60
N ASN A 50 -1.74 1.26 12.44
CA ASN A 50 -2.76 1.76 13.36
C ASN A 50 -3.97 2.32 12.62
N GLU A 51 -3.74 3.05 11.54
CA GLU A 51 -4.85 3.58 10.75
C GLU A 51 -5.63 2.47 10.04
N TYR A 52 -4.93 1.47 9.49
CA TYR A 52 -5.61 0.30 8.92
C TYR A 52 -6.53 -0.34 9.96
N ALA A 53 -6.01 -0.61 11.16
CA ALA A 53 -6.77 -1.24 12.22
C ALA A 53 -7.98 -0.41 12.61
N GLU A 54 -7.79 0.89 12.79
CA GLU A 54 -8.86 1.80 13.19
C GLU A 54 -9.99 1.84 12.16
N VAL A 55 -9.66 1.93 10.87
CA VAL A 55 -10.66 2.03 9.82
C VAL A 55 -11.37 0.68 9.61
N ILE A 56 -10.64 -0.44 9.67
CA ILE A 56 -11.26 -1.76 9.56
C ILE A 56 -12.23 -2.00 10.74
N GLU A 57 -11.81 -1.65 11.96
CA GLU A 57 -12.68 -1.78 13.13
C GLU A 57 -13.96 -0.97 12.98
N ARG A 58 -13.83 0.26 12.50
CA ARG A 58 -14.98 1.15 12.33
C ARG A 58 -15.95 0.66 11.27
N ARG A 59 -15.43 0.08 10.17
CA ARG A 59 -16.25 -0.38 9.05
C ARG A 59 -16.82 -1.78 9.23
N PHE A 60 -16.12 -2.63 9.93
CA PHE A 60 -16.49 -4.03 10.08
C PHE A 60 -16.62 -4.41 11.54
N SER A 61 -15.53 -4.73 12.21
CA SER A 61 -15.52 -5.08 13.61
C SER A 61 -14.08 -5.13 14.13
N ILE A 62 -13.95 -5.17 15.45
CA ILE A 62 -12.64 -5.35 16.09
C ILE A 62 -12.05 -6.71 15.71
N ASN A 63 -12.89 -7.76 15.59
CA ASN A 63 -12.42 -9.09 15.25
C ASN A 63 -11.82 -9.13 13.83
N VAL A 64 -12.47 -8.45 12.89
CA VAL A 64 -11.94 -8.34 11.51
C VAL A 64 -10.63 -7.58 11.49
N ALA A 65 -10.54 -6.49 12.27
CA ALA A 65 -9.31 -5.69 12.35
C ALA A 65 -8.16 -6.53 12.92
N GLU A 66 -8.40 -7.23 14.02
CA GLU A 66 -7.37 -8.08 14.65
C GLU A 66 -6.89 -9.18 13.70
N SER A 67 -7.82 -9.82 13.00
CA SER A 67 -7.49 -10.88 12.04
C SER A 67 -6.66 -10.34 10.88
N ALA A 68 -7.06 -9.21 10.31
CA ALA A 68 -6.34 -8.61 9.19
C ALA A 68 -4.93 -8.20 9.60
N LEU A 69 -4.78 -7.54 10.74
CA LEU A 69 -3.47 -7.12 11.23
C LEU A 69 -2.57 -8.31 11.54
N GLU A 70 -3.12 -9.38 12.12
CA GLU A 70 -2.37 -10.59 12.38
C GLU A 70 -1.84 -11.19 11.07
N GLN A 71 -2.68 -11.25 10.05
CA GLN A 71 -2.28 -11.77 8.75
C GLN A 71 -1.19 -10.90 8.11
N ILE A 72 -1.30 -9.59 8.20
CA ILE A 72 -0.28 -8.67 7.69
C ILE A 72 1.06 -8.92 8.41
N LEU A 73 1.02 -8.91 9.74
CA LEU A 73 2.25 -8.97 10.55
C LEU A 73 2.94 -10.32 10.48
N SER A 74 2.21 -11.39 10.20
CA SER A 74 2.79 -12.73 10.11
C SER A 74 3.24 -13.09 8.70
N SER A 75 2.96 -12.25 7.70
CA SER A 75 3.36 -12.52 6.31
C SER A 75 4.83 -12.19 6.09
N PRO A 76 5.57 -13.05 5.35
CA PRO A 76 6.99 -12.77 5.07
C PRO A 76 7.22 -11.65 4.07
N ASN A 77 6.18 -11.24 3.34
CA ASN A 77 6.26 -10.18 2.33
C ASN A 77 5.81 -8.81 2.85
N ILE A 78 5.92 -8.61 4.16
CA ILE A 78 5.71 -7.29 4.75
C ILE A 78 7.07 -6.62 4.96
N ILE A 79 7.15 -5.33 4.66
CA ILE A 79 8.33 -4.50 4.88
C ILE A 79 7.95 -3.44 5.90
N GLN A 80 8.47 -3.55 7.11
CA GLN A 80 8.22 -2.59 8.17
C GLN A 80 9.33 -1.56 8.24
N SER A 81 8.95 -0.29 8.18
CA SER A 81 9.85 0.83 8.41
C SER A 81 9.50 1.46 9.74
N THR A 82 10.48 1.58 10.63
CA THR A 82 10.28 2.11 11.97
C THR A 82 10.65 3.57 12.10
N ARG A 83 11.36 4.09 11.11
CA ARG A 83 11.83 5.48 11.09
C ARG A 83 11.90 5.97 9.65
N TYR A 84 11.46 7.21 9.42
CA TYR A 84 11.52 7.84 8.12
C TYR A 84 11.64 9.35 8.29
N PHE A 85 12.08 10.01 7.23
CA PHE A 85 12.12 11.46 7.15
C PHE A 85 10.75 12.00 6.74
N GLU A 86 10.31 13.10 7.33
CA GLU A 86 9.02 13.72 6.98
C GLU A 86 9.23 14.71 5.83
N TRP A 87 8.75 14.36 4.65
CA TRP A 87 8.96 15.16 3.44
C TRP A 87 7.91 16.26 3.23
N ASN A 88 6.72 16.11 3.81
CA ASN A 88 5.63 17.09 3.74
C ASN A 88 5.28 17.48 2.31
N VAL A 89 5.19 16.51 1.40
CA VAL A 89 4.96 16.75 -0.03
C VAL A 89 3.50 17.02 -0.34
N ILE A 90 2.57 16.38 0.38
CA ILE A 90 1.13 16.50 0.14
C ILE A 90 0.57 17.57 1.06
N GLU A 91 0.33 18.76 0.50
CA GLU A 91 -0.12 19.91 1.29
C GLU A 91 -1.62 19.88 1.58
N LYS A 92 -2.44 19.36 0.64
CA LYS A 92 -3.89 19.38 0.76
C LYS A 92 -4.43 18.42 1.82
N ASP A 93 -3.73 17.34 2.06
CA ASP A 93 -4.08 16.39 3.09
C ASP A 93 -2.82 15.89 3.77
N PRO A 94 -2.38 16.56 4.86
CA PRO A 94 -1.15 16.19 5.54
C PRO A 94 -1.16 14.77 6.11
N TYR A 95 -2.34 14.20 6.39
CA TYR A 95 -2.43 12.82 6.88
C TYR A 95 -1.89 11.82 5.86
N ASP A 96 -1.95 12.15 4.58
CA ASP A 96 -1.49 11.26 3.51
C ASP A 96 0.02 11.23 3.35
N ASN A 97 0.73 12.18 3.97
CA ASN A 97 2.19 12.23 3.90
C ASN A 97 2.86 11.00 4.49
N LYS A 98 2.23 10.32 5.46
CA LYS A 98 2.81 9.10 6.04
C LYS A 98 2.99 7.99 5.00
N PHE A 99 2.13 7.94 3.98
CA PHE A 99 2.26 6.94 2.91
C PHE A 99 3.45 7.26 2.00
N PHE A 100 3.61 8.52 1.64
CA PHE A 100 4.76 8.95 0.84
C PHE A 100 6.07 8.71 1.60
N ASP A 101 6.11 9.13 2.86
CA ASP A 101 7.32 9.00 3.68
C ASP A 101 7.69 7.52 3.87
N CYS A 102 6.70 6.66 4.07
CA CYS A 102 6.91 5.22 4.14
C CYS A 102 7.46 4.66 2.83
N ALA A 103 6.91 5.10 1.71
CA ALA A 103 7.34 4.64 0.40
C ALA A 103 8.80 5.00 0.13
N VAL A 104 9.21 6.21 0.52
CA VAL A 104 10.61 6.63 0.38
C VAL A 104 11.51 5.78 1.29
N ALA A 105 11.14 5.64 2.56
CA ALA A 105 11.96 4.90 3.53
C ALA A 105 12.13 3.43 3.15
N ALA A 106 11.09 2.81 2.60
CA ALA A 106 11.10 1.41 2.22
C ALA A 106 11.57 1.18 0.77
N ASN A 107 11.86 2.24 0.04
CA ASN A 107 12.20 2.18 -1.37
C ASN A 107 11.11 1.46 -2.18
N ALA A 108 9.86 1.86 -1.97
CA ALA A 108 8.72 1.29 -2.65
C ALA A 108 8.67 1.71 -4.13
N ASP A 109 8.13 0.83 -4.96
CA ASP A 109 7.95 1.13 -6.39
C ASP A 109 6.77 2.08 -6.60
N PHE A 110 5.69 1.89 -5.83
CA PHE A 110 4.47 2.69 -5.99
C PHE A 110 3.75 2.90 -4.67
N ILE A 111 2.93 3.96 -4.65
CA ILE A 111 1.81 4.09 -3.72
C ILE A 111 0.55 3.78 -4.52
N VAL A 112 -0.30 2.88 -4.01
CA VAL A 112 -1.57 2.55 -4.65
C VAL A 112 -2.68 3.30 -3.94
N SER A 113 -3.35 4.19 -4.64
CA SER A 113 -4.42 5.03 -4.09
C SER A 113 -5.41 5.40 -5.18
N GLU A 114 -6.69 5.51 -4.80
CA GLU A 114 -7.73 6.06 -5.66
C GLU A 114 -7.93 7.56 -5.45
N ASP A 115 -7.24 8.14 -4.47
CA ASP A 115 -7.36 9.56 -4.14
C ASP A 115 -6.50 10.41 -5.08
N LYS A 116 -7.15 11.33 -5.78
CA LYS A 116 -6.49 12.22 -6.73
C LYS A 116 -5.42 13.12 -6.09
N HIS A 117 -5.46 13.34 -4.77
CA HIS A 117 -4.45 14.14 -4.09
C HIS A 117 -3.04 13.55 -4.24
N PHE A 118 -2.94 12.25 -4.44
CA PHE A 118 -1.65 11.59 -4.66
C PHE A 118 -1.07 11.85 -6.06
N ASN A 119 -1.85 12.40 -6.99
CA ASN A 119 -1.34 12.69 -8.33
C ASN A 119 -0.17 13.68 -8.33
N ILE A 120 -0.08 14.52 -7.30
CA ILE A 120 1.03 15.48 -7.18
C ILE A 120 2.38 14.76 -7.09
N LEU A 121 2.41 13.52 -6.58
CA LEU A 121 3.63 12.75 -6.43
C LEU A 121 4.30 12.45 -7.77
N ASN A 122 3.52 12.37 -8.83
CA ASN A 122 4.04 12.09 -10.16
C ASN A 122 4.83 13.26 -10.76
N ARG A 123 4.74 14.43 -10.12
CA ARG A 123 5.49 15.63 -10.49
C ARG A 123 6.72 15.87 -9.63
N VAL A 124 6.87 15.10 -8.56
CA VAL A 124 8.01 15.22 -7.64
C VAL A 124 9.18 14.42 -8.22
N THR A 125 10.30 15.09 -8.47
CA THR A 125 11.46 14.44 -9.08
C THR A 125 12.41 13.83 -8.06
N PHE A 126 12.40 14.32 -6.82
CA PHE A 126 13.21 13.76 -5.73
C PHE A 126 12.60 14.10 -4.38
N PRO A 127 12.39 13.11 -3.50
CA PRO A 127 12.49 11.68 -3.80
C PRO A 127 11.37 11.26 -4.77
N SER A 128 11.65 10.29 -5.63
CA SER A 128 10.73 9.91 -6.69
C SER A 128 9.92 8.67 -6.29
N VAL A 129 8.62 8.83 -6.10
CA VAL A 129 7.67 7.74 -5.89
C VAL A 129 6.41 8.07 -6.69
N SER A 130 5.98 7.13 -7.52
CA SER A 130 4.78 7.32 -8.32
C SER A 130 3.56 6.78 -7.61
N ALA A 131 2.44 7.49 -7.74
CA ALA A 131 1.14 7.02 -7.29
C ALA A 131 0.40 6.40 -8.47
N ILE A 132 -0.17 5.23 -8.28
CA ILE A 132 -0.98 4.54 -9.29
C ILE A 132 -2.31 4.12 -8.69
N ARG A 133 -3.28 3.84 -9.55
CA ARG A 133 -4.59 3.37 -9.12
C ARG A 133 -4.59 1.84 -9.05
N MET A 134 -5.60 1.29 -8.37
CA MET A 134 -5.74 -0.15 -8.20
C MET A 134 -5.75 -0.90 -9.54
N GLU A 135 -6.43 -0.36 -10.55
CA GLU A 135 -6.51 -1.01 -11.85
C GLU A 135 -5.14 -1.12 -12.53
N GLU A 136 -4.35 -0.07 -12.43
CA GLU A 136 -2.98 -0.09 -12.96
C GLU A 136 -2.12 -1.12 -12.23
N PHE A 137 -2.25 -1.18 -10.92
CA PHE A 137 -1.51 -2.15 -10.11
C PHE A 137 -1.89 -3.58 -10.49
N LYS A 138 -3.20 -3.82 -10.69
CA LYS A 138 -3.68 -5.14 -11.12
C LYS A 138 -3.02 -5.55 -12.43
N GLN A 139 -2.97 -4.64 -13.40
CA GLN A 139 -2.33 -4.90 -14.68
C GLN A 139 -0.85 -5.22 -14.54
N ILE A 140 -0.14 -4.51 -13.67
CA ILE A 140 1.27 -4.75 -13.42
C ILE A 140 1.47 -6.15 -12.83
N LEU A 141 0.65 -6.54 -11.85
CA LEU A 141 0.73 -7.86 -11.24
C LEU A 141 0.47 -8.96 -12.26
N GLN A 142 -0.51 -8.76 -13.14
CA GLN A 142 -0.84 -9.74 -14.18
C GLN A 142 0.30 -9.90 -15.18
N LYS A 143 0.97 -8.82 -15.55
CA LYS A 143 2.13 -8.88 -16.44
C LYS A 143 3.29 -9.65 -15.80
N ASN A 144 3.52 -9.43 -14.52
CA ASN A 144 4.60 -10.10 -13.81
C ASN A 144 4.39 -11.62 -13.75
N LYS A 145 3.14 -12.07 -13.68
CA LYS A 145 2.82 -13.51 -13.67
C LYS A 145 3.11 -14.21 -15.00
N LYS A 146 3.15 -13.46 -16.10
CA LYS A 146 3.33 -14.01 -17.45
C LYS A 146 4.81 -14.13 -17.86
N VAL A 147 5.72 -13.68 -17.02
CA VAL A 147 7.15 -13.70 -17.32
C VAL A 147 7.84 -14.95 -16.82
#